data_e64782098fe1b3a61630b73f1a048e30
#
_entry.id   e64782098fe1b3a61630b73f1a048e30
#
_cell.length_a   1.000
_cell.length_b   1.000
_cell.length_c   1.000
_cell.angle_alpha   90.00
_cell.angle_beta   90.00
_cell.angle_gamma   90.00
#
_symmetry.space_group_name_H-M   'P 1'
#
loop_
_entity.id
_entity.type
_entity.pdbx_description
1 polymer ?
#
loop_
_entity_poly.entity_id
_entity_poly.type
_entity_poly.pdbx_seq_one_letter_code
_entity_poly.pdbx_strand_id
1 'polypeptide(L)'
;NGSDAAASARPSDDDKYVESDVVPLAGKQGFSFSTRAGDFLFKPYALIQASGNFNYYDDENLNLAEVDRVANSGFAIPNAIIGFSGKAFNKITFNFALNAAKSGGELLQQAWFDVNFCEAVRFRAGKFKTPFQTGYLTTLGQTMFPQLPSSMTTPVRTNLSLDAVQPSIYTGFDLGVQLHGVVKNRLGYQVGVFNGTGIGVNTATKGTSDDHKGLPSLLYAGRLAYMPKGVMPTHQGDPDDLRNDKLLFALSGSVNVEGNSESSNDFRAGLEFAWLKNRWYVSAEGYLLRMNWTKRMMREGGFTSWGAYGQLGYFATKKLQLAARYDFFDRNGTELAGFLNMPAVGFNYFFARTNLKLQAMYQYIGKWGHDTQLERDNDDMGMAYHSATVMLQYTF
;
A
#
# COMPACT_ATOMS: atom_id res chain seq x y z
N ASN A 1 -35.82 -54.05 -39.67
CA ASN A 1 -36.44 -53.34 -38.54
C ASN A 1 -35.52 -53.46 -37.34
N GLY A 2 -34.54 -52.65 -37.29
CA GLY A 2 -33.63 -52.51 -36.16
C GLY A 2 -33.90 -51.18 -35.46
N SER A 3 -34.28 -51.24 -34.25
CA SER A 3 -34.39 -50.07 -33.35
C SER A 3 -33.11 -49.99 -32.52
N ASP A 4 -32.18 -49.12 -32.90
CA ASP A 4 -31.06 -48.76 -32.07
C ASP A 4 -31.53 -47.92 -30.90
N ALA A 5 -31.62 -48.55 -29.73
CA ALA A 5 -31.78 -47.83 -28.47
C ALA A 5 -30.41 -47.28 -28.07
N ALA A 6 -30.26 -45.97 -28.22
CA ALA A 6 -29.10 -45.24 -27.64
C ALA A 6 -29.13 -45.40 -26.11
N ALA A 7 -28.24 -46.21 -25.59
CA ALA A 7 -27.98 -46.30 -24.17
C ALA A 7 -27.42 -44.96 -23.70
N SER A 8 -28.21 -44.18 -22.97
CA SER A 8 -27.72 -43.00 -22.26
C SER A 8 -26.68 -43.47 -21.23
N ALA A 9 -25.43 -43.08 -21.43
CA ALA A 9 -24.37 -43.29 -20.45
C ALA A 9 -24.81 -42.64 -19.12
N ARG A 10 -24.98 -43.44 -18.10
CA ARG A 10 -25.16 -42.92 -16.73
C ARG A 10 -23.87 -42.21 -16.34
N PRO A 11 -23.96 -41.02 -15.74
CA PRO A 11 -22.80 -40.37 -15.18
C PRO A 11 -22.06 -41.32 -14.23
N SER A 12 -20.73 -41.34 -14.26
CA SER A 12 -19.93 -42.12 -13.32
C SER A 12 -20.21 -41.65 -11.88
N ASP A 13 -20.09 -42.53 -10.91
CA ASP A 13 -20.26 -42.18 -9.49
C ASP A 13 -19.31 -41.07 -9.00
N ASP A 14 -18.26 -40.76 -9.77
CA ASP A 14 -17.33 -39.67 -9.51
C ASP A 14 -17.89 -38.26 -9.82
N ASP A 15 -18.98 -38.17 -10.60
CA ASP A 15 -19.69 -36.92 -10.93
C ASP A 15 -20.81 -36.58 -9.97
N LYS A 16 -21.03 -37.35 -8.93
CA LYS A 16 -21.95 -36.95 -7.87
C LYS A 16 -21.36 -35.77 -7.14
N TYR A 17 -21.82 -34.56 -7.49
CA TYR A 17 -21.75 -33.42 -6.58
C TYR A 17 -22.33 -33.91 -5.24
N VAL A 18 -21.45 -34.18 -4.30
CA VAL A 18 -21.87 -34.29 -2.90
C VAL A 18 -22.48 -32.95 -2.60
N GLU A 19 -23.75 -32.90 -2.27
CA GLU A 19 -24.39 -31.70 -1.72
C GLU A 19 -23.58 -31.27 -0.50
N SER A 20 -22.54 -30.46 -0.75
CA SER A 20 -21.74 -29.88 0.33
C SER A 20 -22.66 -28.86 0.97
N ASP A 21 -23.19 -29.20 2.13
CA ASP A 21 -23.97 -28.28 2.94
C ASP A 21 -23.16 -26.99 3.16
N VAL A 22 -23.42 -25.98 2.36
CA VAL A 22 -22.83 -24.66 2.51
C VAL A 22 -23.51 -23.99 3.70
N VAL A 23 -22.73 -23.66 4.72
CA VAL A 23 -23.20 -22.97 5.91
C VAL A 23 -22.94 -21.47 5.72
N PRO A 24 -23.99 -20.64 5.60
CA PRO A 24 -23.84 -19.20 5.64
C PRO A 24 -23.52 -18.75 7.07
N LEU A 25 -22.49 -17.95 7.23
CA LEU A 25 -22.09 -17.34 8.50
C LEU A 25 -22.25 -15.82 8.38
N ALA A 26 -23.00 -15.22 9.26
CA ALA A 26 -23.12 -13.77 9.37
C ALA A 26 -22.65 -13.32 10.75
N GLY A 27 -21.87 -12.27 10.81
CA GLY A 27 -21.33 -11.76 12.06
C GLY A 27 -20.80 -10.33 11.95
N LYS A 28 -20.12 -9.91 12.99
CA LYS A 28 -19.57 -8.54 13.09
C LYS A 28 -18.56 -8.18 11.99
N GLN A 29 -18.06 -9.17 11.27
CA GLN A 29 -17.09 -9.02 10.18
C GLN A 29 -17.71 -9.26 8.79
N GLY A 30 -19.03 -9.18 8.66
CA GLY A 30 -19.74 -9.39 7.40
C GLY A 30 -20.23 -10.82 7.22
N PHE A 31 -20.32 -11.22 5.95
CA PHE A 31 -20.84 -12.53 5.54
C PHE A 31 -19.70 -13.46 5.16
N SER A 32 -19.89 -14.74 5.36
CA SER A 32 -19.04 -15.77 4.78
C SER A 32 -19.84 -17.05 4.50
N PHE A 33 -19.36 -17.84 3.57
CA PHE A 33 -19.90 -19.13 3.22
C PHE A 33 -18.83 -20.18 3.44
N SER A 34 -19.12 -21.22 4.18
CA SER A 34 -18.18 -22.30 4.46
C SER A 34 -18.84 -23.65 4.18
N THR A 35 -18.05 -24.63 3.74
CA THR A 35 -18.49 -26.03 3.80
C THR A 35 -18.54 -26.49 5.25
N ARG A 36 -19.37 -27.49 5.57
CA ARG A 36 -19.42 -28.09 6.91
C ARG A 36 -18.07 -28.67 7.35
N ALA A 37 -17.34 -29.25 6.41
CA ALA A 37 -15.98 -29.76 6.65
C ALA A 37 -14.96 -28.65 6.91
N GLY A 38 -15.29 -27.38 6.58
CA GLY A 38 -14.42 -26.23 6.78
C GLY A 38 -13.24 -26.14 5.83
N ASP A 39 -13.18 -26.97 4.80
CA ASP A 39 -12.11 -27.03 3.80
C ASP A 39 -12.25 -25.95 2.73
N PHE A 40 -13.46 -25.38 2.54
CA PHE A 40 -13.69 -24.21 1.72
C PHE A 40 -14.32 -23.08 2.53
N LEU A 41 -13.82 -21.87 2.34
CA LEU A 41 -14.37 -20.63 2.88
C LEU A 41 -14.38 -19.57 1.78
N PHE A 42 -15.50 -18.89 1.61
CA PHE A 42 -15.66 -17.74 0.72
C PHE A 42 -16.19 -16.56 1.54
N LYS A 43 -15.50 -15.43 1.50
CA LYS A 43 -15.85 -14.22 2.25
C LYS A 43 -15.86 -13.02 1.30
N PRO A 44 -17.03 -12.54 0.85
CA PRO A 44 -17.12 -11.24 0.19
C PRO A 44 -16.83 -10.11 1.17
N TYR A 45 -16.29 -9.00 0.66
CA TYR A 45 -16.06 -7.80 1.43
C TYR A 45 -16.15 -6.56 0.55
N ALA A 46 -16.42 -5.43 1.16
CA ALA A 46 -16.35 -4.13 0.50
C ALA A 46 -15.67 -3.09 1.41
N LEU A 47 -15.05 -2.09 0.78
CA LEU A 47 -14.56 -0.88 1.41
C LEU A 47 -14.96 0.31 0.55
N ILE A 48 -15.76 1.21 1.11
CA ILE A 48 -16.15 2.46 0.47
C ILE A 48 -15.64 3.60 1.33
N GLN A 49 -14.93 4.53 0.70
CA GLN A 49 -14.43 5.74 1.32
C GLN A 49 -14.94 6.96 0.54
N ALA A 50 -15.57 7.89 1.23
CA ALA A 50 -15.99 9.19 0.69
C ALA A 50 -15.28 10.29 1.48
N SER A 51 -14.60 11.19 0.81
CA SER A 51 -13.82 12.26 1.45
C SER A 51 -14.20 13.64 0.94
N GLY A 52 -14.07 14.63 1.82
CA GLY A 52 -13.98 16.05 1.48
C GLY A 52 -12.54 16.50 1.76
N ASN A 53 -11.91 17.13 0.78
CA ASN A 53 -10.56 17.67 0.87
C ASN A 53 -10.64 19.19 0.69
N PHE A 54 -9.96 19.93 1.57
CA PHE A 54 -9.93 21.37 1.59
C PHE A 54 -8.48 21.81 1.70
N ASN A 55 -7.97 22.48 0.66
CA ASN A 55 -6.60 22.96 0.62
C ASN A 55 -6.58 24.47 0.64
N TYR A 56 -5.69 25.03 1.39
CA TYR A 56 -5.45 26.47 1.50
C TYR A 56 -3.96 26.74 1.32
N TYR A 57 -3.61 27.64 0.41
CA TYR A 57 -2.25 28.05 0.14
C TYR A 57 -1.89 29.29 0.95
N ASP A 58 -0.65 29.35 1.45
CA ASP A 58 -0.17 30.51 2.23
C ASP A 58 0.09 31.70 1.30
N ASP A 59 -0.50 32.86 1.63
CA ASP A 59 -0.47 34.06 0.77
C ASP A 59 0.92 34.72 0.65
N GLU A 60 1.83 34.46 1.59
CA GLU A 60 3.16 35.10 1.61
C GLU A 60 4.05 34.71 0.40
N ASN A 61 3.72 33.61 -0.27
CA ASN A 61 4.45 33.13 -1.46
C ASN A 61 3.74 33.40 -2.78
N LEU A 62 2.62 34.11 -2.78
CA LEU A 62 1.76 34.34 -3.94
C LEU A 62 2.03 35.65 -4.71
N ASN A 63 3.22 36.22 -4.60
CA ASN A 63 3.64 37.36 -5.42
C ASN A 63 3.89 37.01 -6.90
N LEU A 64 3.61 35.81 -7.32
CA LEU A 64 3.55 35.41 -8.71
C LEU A 64 2.15 35.75 -9.25
N ALA A 65 2.07 36.79 -10.05
CA ALA A 65 0.84 37.43 -10.52
C ALA A 65 -0.05 36.57 -11.46
N GLU A 66 0.29 35.30 -11.70
CA GLU A 66 -0.35 34.48 -12.73
C GLU A 66 -0.74 33.07 -12.31
N VAL A 67 -0.50 32.64 -11.08
CA VAL A 67 -0.95 31.30 -10.66
C VAL A 67 -2.37 31.42 -10.11
N ASP A 68 -3.31 30.79 -10.81
CA ASP A 68 -4.68 30.63 -10.34
C ASP A 68 -4.69 30.09 -8.91
N ARG A 69 -5.13 30.90 -7.97
CA ARG A 69 -5.28 30.58 -6.54
C ARG A 69 -6.39 29.56 -6.28
N VAL A 70 -6.48 28.54 -7.11
CA VAL A 70 -7.51 27.53 -6.96
C VAL A 70 -7.11 26.60 -5.82
N ALA A 71 -7.62 26.89 -4.63
CA ALA A 71 -7.71 25.90 -3.59
C ALA A 71 -8.47 24.71 -4.17
N ASN A 72 -7.78 23.61 -4.46
CA ASN A 72 -8.39 22.37 -4.91
C ASN A 72 -9.18 21.76 -3.75
N SER A 73 -10.38 22.29 -3.54
CA SER A 73 -11.30 21.77 -2.52
C SER A 73 -12.44 21.04 -3.20
N GLY A 74 -12.83 19.90 -2.65
CA GLY A 74 -13.93 19.15 -3.22
C GLY A 74 -14.14 17.80 -2.56
N PHE A 75 -15.14 17.10 -3.08
CA PHE A 75 -15.47 15.75 -2.62
C PHE A 75 -14.91 14.70 -3.57
N ALA A 76 -14.52 13.55 -3.03
CA ALA A 76 -13.97 12.44 -3.78
C ALA A 76 -14.40 11.09 -3.19
N ILE A 77 -14.35 10.07 -4.02
CA ILE A 77 -14.39 8.66 -3.60
C ILE A 77 -12.99 8.07 -3.85
N PRO A 78 -12.06 8.17 -2.90
CA PRO A 78 -10.69 7.69 -3.11
C PRO A 78 -10.63 6.17 -3.31
N ASN A 79 -11.54 5.43 -2.67
CA ASN A 79 -11.63 3.98 -2.80
C ASN A 79 -13.08 3.50 -2.77
N ALA A 80 -13.42 2.62 -3.72
CA ALA A 80 -14.64 1.85 -3.79
C ALA A 80 -14.28 0.40 -4.13
N ILE A 81 -13.83 -0.34 -3.13
CA ILE A 81 -13.27 -1.69 -3.28
C ILE A 81 -14.37 -2.70 -3.05
N ILE A 82 -14.50 -3.62 -3.99
CA ILE A 82 -15.35 -4.81 -3.87
C ILE A 82 -14.43 -6.02 -4.10
N GLY A 83 -14.52 -6.99 -3.22
CA GLY A 83 -13.66 -8.15 -3.31
C GLY A 83 -14.20 -9.37 -2.60
N PHE A 84 -13.46 -10.43 -2.75
CA PHE A 84 -13.69 -11.65 -1.99
C PHE A 84 -12.35 -12.28 -1.61
N SER A 85 -12.34 -12.91 -0.46
CA SER A 85 -11.22 -13.70 0.03
C SER A 85 -11.71 -15.07 0.44
N GLY A 86 -10.82 -16.00 0.53
CA GLY A 86 -11.24 -17.34 0.92
C GLY A 86 -10.11 -18.31 1.16
N LYS A 87 -10.53 -19.54 1.42
CA LYS A 87 -9.65 -20.67 1.63
C LYS A 87 -10.18 -21.88 0.86
N ALA A 88 -9.29 -22.64 0.26
CA ALA A 88 -9.62 -23.88 -0.44
C ALA A 88 -8.67 -24.99 0.02
N PHE A 89 -9.24 -26.21 0.20
CA PHE A 89 -8.51 -27.42 0.58
C PHE A 89 -7.66 -27.28 1.86
N ASN A 90 -8.01 -26.35 2.74
CA ASN A 90 -7.23 -25.99 3.93
C ASN A 90 -5.76 -25.57 3.68
N LYS A 91 -5.33 -25.47 2.43
CA LYS A 91 -3.95 -25.19 2.03
C LYS A 91 -3.79 -23.94 1.18
N ILE A 92 -4.81 -23.53 0.46
CA ILE A 92 -4.75 -22.40 -0.45
C ILE A 92 -5.61 -21.29 0.13
N THR A 93 -5.04 -20.11 0.29
CA THR A 93 -5.80 -18.87 0.53
C THR A 93 -5.75 -18.02 -0.71
N PHE A 94 -6.82 -17.26 -0.98
CA PHE A 94 -6.89 -16.40 -2.14
C PHE A 94 -7.57 -15.08 -1.79
N ASN A 95 -7.29 -14.06 -2.58
CA ASN A 95 -7.97 -12.79 -2.53
C ASN A 95 -8.10 -12.21 -3.94
N PHE A 96 -9.25 -11.61 -4.19
CA PHE A 96 -9.54 -10.85 -5.40
C PHE A 96 -10.21 -9.55 -4.99
N ALA A 97 -9.78 -8.41 -5.56
CA ALA A 97 -10.39 -7.11 -5.30
C ALA A 97 -10.29 -6.19 -6.50
N LEU A 98 -11.41 -5.55 -6.80
CA LEU A 98 -11.52 -4.45 -7.74
C LEU A 98 -11.71 -3.15 -6.96
N ASN A 99 -11.08 -2.07 -7.41
CA ASN A 99 -11.32 -0.73 -6.92
C ASN A 99 -12.05 0.09 -8.00
N ALA A 100 -13.37 0.17 -7.89
CA ALA A 100 -14.21 0.85 -8.87
C ALA A 100 -13.99 2.38 -8.92
N ALA A 101 -13.28 2.97 -7.96
CA ALA A 101 -12.86 4.37 -8.00
C ALA A 101 -11.61 4.59 -8.87
N LYS A 102 -11.03 3.55 -9.43
CA LYS A 102 -9.83 3.57 -10.25
C LYS A 102 -10.10 3.06 -11.65
N SER A 103 -9.19 3.33 -12.59
CA SER A 103 -9.30 2.93 -13.99
C SER A 103 -8.04 2.17 -14.45
N GLY A 104 -8.09 1.62 -15.66
CA GLY A 104 -6.97 0.91 -16.25
C GLY A 104 -6.49 -0.26 -15.38
N GLY A 105 -5.19 -0.40 -15.25
CA GLY A 105 -4.59 -1.45 -14.45
C GLY A 105 -4.82 -1.34 -12.94
N GLU A 106 -5.16 -0.16 -12.44
CA GLU A 106 -5.48 0.06 -11.03
C GLU A 106 -6.87 -0.46 -10.63
N LEU A 107 -7.78 -0.65 -11.61
CA LEU A 107 -9.08 -1.25 -11.38
C LEU A 107 -8.95 -2.63 -10.72
N LEU A 108 -8.05 -3.48 -11.22
CA LEU A 108 -7.68 -4.72 -10.53
C LEU A 108 -6.67 -4.38 -9.43
N GLN A 109 -7.15 -4.15 -8.22
CA GLN A 109 -6.29 -3.78 -7.11
C GLN A 109 -5.41 -4.96 -6.68
N GLN A 110 -5.99 -6.14 -6.51
CA GLN A 110 -5.25 -7.35 -6.18
C GLN A 110 -5.98 -8.61 -6.67
N ALA A 111 -5.19 -9.61 -7.06
CA ALA A 111 -5.65 -10.93 -7.43
C ALA A 111 -4.52 -11.92 -7.19
N TRP A 112 -4.60 -12.72 -6.14
CA TRP A 112 -3.53 -13.62 -5.77
C TRP A 112 -4.06 -14.89 -5.08
N PHE A 113 -3.25 -15.91 -5.14
CA PHE A 113 -3.38 -17.10 -4.31
C PHE A 113 -2.09 -17.36 -3.54
N ASP A 114 -2.23 -18.03 -2.41
CA ASP A 114 -1.17 -18.28 -1.44
C ASP A 114 -1.26 -19.72 -0.97
N VAL A 115 -0.26 -20.53 -1.31
CA VAL A 115 -0.17 -21.94 -0.92
C VAL A 115 0.53 -22.04 0.43
N ASN A 116 -0.14 -22.58 1.41
CA ASN A 116 0.36 -22.78 2.76
C ASN A 116 0.94 -24.20 2.92
N PHE A 117 2.25 -24.32 2.92
CA PHE A 117 2.94 -25.58 3.25
C PHE A 117 3.04 -25.75 4.77
N CYS A 118 3.39 -24.68 5.47
CA CYS A 118 3.36 -24.53 6.92
C CYS A 118 3.42 -23.03 7.27
N GLU A 119 3.27 -22.66 8.54
CA GLU A 119 3.34 -21.23 8.96
C GLU A 119 4.66 -20.56 8.57
N ALA A 120 5.74 -21.31 8.56
CA ALA A 120 7.06 -20.81 8.22
C ALA A 120 7.32 -20.77 6.71
N VAL A 121 6.55 -21.49 5.87
CA VAL A 121 6.78 -21.58 4.42
C VAL A 121 5.45 -21.47 3.68
N ARG A 122 5.28 -20.37 2.99
CA ARG A 122 4.12 -20.05 2.15
C ARG A 122 4.59 -19.48 0.82
N PHE A 123 3.88 -19.79 -0.23
CA PHE A 123 4.17 -19.28 -1.57
C PHE A 123 2.96 -18.55 -2.12
N ARG A 124 3.17 -17.31 -2.51
CA ARG A 124 2.14 -16.44 -3.11
C ARG A 124 2.47 -16.12 -4.55
N ALA A 125 1.45 -16.11 -5.40
CA ALA A 125 1.55 -15.66 -6.79
C ALA A 125 0.35 -14.80 -7.17
N GLY A 126 0.56 -13.82 -8.05
CA GLY A 126 -0.47 -12.91 -8.54
C GLY A 126 -0.11 -11.44 -8.36
N LYS A 127 -1.14 -10.58 -8.31
CA LYS A 127 -1.01 -9.14 -8.05
C LYS A 127 -1.30 -8.86 -6.58
N PHE A 128 -0.31 -8.34 -5.87
CA PHE A 128 -0.41 -8.01 -4.44
C PHE A 128 0.60 -6.92 -4.06
N LYS A 129 0.51 -6.43 -2.83
CA LYS A 129 1.46 -5.44 -2.31
C LYS A 129 2.86 -6.04 -2.23
N THR A 130 3.84 -5.36 -2.83
CA THR A 130 5.26 -5.71 -2.70
C THR A 130 5.71 -5.62 -1.23
N PRO A 131 6.64 -6.46 -0.77
CA PRO A 131 7.04 -6.51 0.64
C PRO A 131 7.98 -5.36 1.03
N PHE A 132 7.43 -4.17 1.10
CA PHE A 132 8.16 -2.96 1.45
C PHE A 132 7.29 -2.03 2.29
N GLN A 133 7.79 -1.54 3.43
CA GLN A 133 7.16 -0.60 4.38
C GLN A 133 5.91 -1.13 5.12
N THR A 134 5.95 -1.14 6.45
CA THR A 134 4.81 -1.53 7.31
C THR A 134 3.59 -0.63 7.09
N GLY A 135 3.79 0.68 6.98
CA GLY A 135 2.69 1.63 6.76
C GLY A 135 1.92 1.35 5.48
N TYR A 136 2.63 1.01 4.40
CA TYR A 136 2.01 0.61 3.15
C TYR A 136 1.33 -0.77 3.23
N LEU A 137 1.96 -1.73 3.91
CA LEU A 137 1.38 -3.07 4.11
C LEU A 137 0.14 -3.08 5.00
N THR A 138 -0.06 -2.03 5.80
CA THR A 138 -1.28 -1.83 6.59
C THR A 138 -2.53 -1.89 5.69
N THR A 139 -3.58 -2.51 6.19
CA THR A 139 -4.87 -2.58 5.48
C THR A 139 -5.48 -1.18 5.36
N LEU A 140 -5.89 -0.78 4.16
CA LEU A 140 -6.43 0.56 3.87
C LEU A 140 -7.55 0.99 4.83
N GLY A 141 -8.47 0.08 5.14
CA GLY A 141 -9.56 0.35 6.08
C GLY A 141 -9.11 0.54 7.53
N GLN A 142 -7.86 0.27 7.87
CA GLN A 142 -7.35 0.22 9.25
C GLN A 142 -6.20 1.21 9.50
N THR A 143 -5.98 2.12 8.57
CA THR A 143 -5.05 3.24 8.74
C THR A 143 -5.58 4.26 9.75
N MET A 144 -4.67 4.89 10.47
CA MET A 144 -4.96 5.92 11.46
C MET A 144 -5.29 7.27 10.80
N PHE A 145 -4.73 7.55 9.65
CA PHE A 145 -5.01 8.73 8.85
C PHE A 145 -5.71 8.38 7.54
N PRO A 146 -6.53 9.28 6.97
CA PRO A 146 -7.15 9.08 5.66
C PRO A 146 -6.14 8.83 4.55
N GLN A 147 -4.95 9.40 4.68
CA GLN A 147 -3.86 9.33 3.71
C GLN A 147 -2.62 8.69 4.32
N LEU A 148 -1.90 7.93 3.50
CA LEU A 148 -0.57 7.45 3.85
C LEU A 148 0.38 8.64 4.05
N PRO A 149 1.55 8.44 4.71
CA PRO A 149 2.58 9.47 4.80
C PRO A 149 2.94 10.01 3.42
N SER A 150 2.99 11.33 3.28
CA SER A 150 3.26 11.98 1.99
C SER A 150 4.67 11.67 1.48
N SER A 151 5.66 11.55 2.37
CA SER A 151 7.01 11.11 2.04
C SER A 151 7.07 9.74 1.37
N MET A 152 6.11 8.87 1.70
CA MET A 152 6.00 7.54 1.11
C MET A 152 5.39 7.58 -0.30
N THR A 153 4.41 8.44 -0.52
CA THR A 153 3.55 8.44 -1.72
C THR A 153 3.86 9.56 -2.72
N THR A 154 4.48 10.66 -2.26
CA THR A 154 4.87 11.76 -3.14
C THR A 154 5.97 11.30 -4.09
N PRO A 155 5.86 11.56 -5.39
CA PRO A 155 6.92 11.27 -6.33
C PRO A 155 8.20 12.01 -5.99
N VAL A 156 9.34 11.34 -6.19
CA VAL A 156 10.64 11.99 -6.12
C VAL A 156 10.76 13.03 -7.24
N ARG A 157 11.59 14.04 -7.01
CA ARG A 157 11.79 15.08 -8.01
C ARG A 157 12.98 14.74 -8.89
N THR A 158 12.76 14.79 -10.20
CA THR A 158 13.82 14.76 -11.18
C THR A 158 13.94 16.12 -11.84
N ASN A 159 15.15 16.57 -12.16
CA ASN A 159 15.41 17.84 -12.83
C ASN A 159 15.02 17.85 -14.31
N LEU A 160 14.56 16.75 -14.83
CA LEU A 160 14.20 16.61 -16.22
C LEU A 160 12.68 16.71 -16.35
N SER A 161 12.19 17.81 -16.91
CA SER A 161 10.80 17.99 -17.28
C SER A 161 10.30 16.95 -18.29
N LEU A 162 11.18 16.12 -18.81
CA LEU A 162 10.93 15.07 -19.81
C LEU A 162 10.76 13.68 -19.18
N ASP A 163 11.00 13.51 -17.88
CA ASP A 163 10.84 12.22 -17.22
C ASP A 163 9.36 11.89 -17.02
N ALA A 164 8.85 11.05 -17.89
CA ALA A 164 7.47 10.58 -17.84
C ALA A 164 7.16 9.73 -16.59
N VAL A 165 8.18 9.28 -15.84
CA VAL A 165 8.03 8.41 -14.68
C VAL A 165 8.82 8.98 -13.49
N GLN A 166 8.08 9.51 -12.54
CA GLN A 166 8.62 9.91 -11.24
C GLN A 166 8.20 8.86 -10.19
N PRO A 167 9.08 7.91 -9.84
CA PRO A 167 8.74 6.89 -8.87
C PRO A 167 8.57 7.50 -7.48
N SER A 168 7.75 6.86 -6.68
CA SER A 168 7.68 7.12 -5.23
C SER A 168 8.52 6.12 -4.45
N ILE A 169 8.70 6.38 -3.17
CA ILE A 169 9.38 5.44 -2.27
C ILE A 169 8.63 4.10 -2.23
N TYR A 170 7.31 4.11 -2.12
CA TYR A 170 6.54 2.87 -2.11
C TYR A 170 6.54 2.18 -3.48
N THR A 171 6.54 0.86 -3.47
CA THR A 171 6.65 0.03 -4.69
C THR A 171 5.29 -0.43 -5.25
N GLY A 172 4.22 -0.26 -4.48
CA GLY A 172 2.84 -0.45 -4.95
C GLY A 172 2.35 -1.91 -4.97
N PHE A 173 1.20 -2.11 -5.61
CA PHE A 173 0.71 -3.43 -6.00
C PHE A 173 1.35 -3.82 -7.31
N ASP A 174 1.92 -5.01 -7.39
CA ASP A 174 2.57 -5.49 -8.60
C ASP A 174 2.33 -6.99 -8.82
N LEU A 175 2.52 -7.42 -10.04
CA LEU A 175 2.46 -8.84 -10.43
C LEU A 175 3.76 -9.52 -10.08
N GLY A 176 3.68 -10.65 -9.41
CA GLY A 176 4.88 -11.38 -9.05
C GLY A 176 4.63 -12.64 -8.24
N VAL A 177 5.72 -13.16 -7.72
CA VAL A 177 5.76 -14.31 -6.83
C VAL A 177 6.53 -13.99 -5.57
N GLN A 178 6.14 -14.59 -4.47
CA GLN A 178 6.74 -14.33 -3.16
C GLN A 178 6.78 -15.61 -2.33
N LEU A 179 7.93 -15.89 -1.74
CA LEU A 179 8.07 -16.81 -0.63
C LEU A 179 8.01 -16.01 0.68
N HIS A 180 7.20 -16.48 1.62
CA HIS A 180 7.06 -15.80 2.90
C HIS A 180 6.64 -16.75 4.03
N GLY A 181 6.74 -16.28 5.24
CA GLY A 181 6.30 -17.05 6.39
C GLY A 181 6.62 -16.36 7.71
N VAL A 182 6.22 -17.03 8.79
CA VAL A 182 6.50 -16.61 10.16
C VAL A 182 7.09 -17.78 10.92
N VAL A 183 8.30 -17.59 11.43
CA VAL A 183 9.03 -18.59 12.19
C VAL A 183 8.80 -18.31 13.69
N LYS A 184 8.36 -19.36 14.43
CA LYS A 184 8.15 -19.31 15.88
C LYS A 184 7.29 -18.14 16.35
N ASN A 185 6.34 -17.69 15.52
CA ASN A 185 5.46 -16.55 15.78
C ASN A 185 6.19 -15.23 16.12
N ARG A 186 7.46 -15.09 15.69
CA ARG A 186 8.32 -13.93 16.02
C ARG A 186 9.10 -13.37 14.86
N LEU A 187 9.56 -14.20 13.95
CA LEU A 187 10.36 -13.76 12.82
C LEU A 187 9.56 -13.94 11.53
N GLY A 188 9.11 -12.83 10.96
CA GLY A 188 8.46 -12.79 9.66
C GLY A 188 9.47 -12.51 8.55
N TYR A 189 9.35 -13.18 7.42
CA TYR A 189 10.14 -12.90 6.24
C TYR A 189 9.28 -12.91 4.99
N GLN A 190 9.67 -12.11 4.02
CA GLN A 190 9.05 -11.99 2.71
C GLN A 190 10.15 -11.74 1.69
N VAL A 191 10.24 -12.56 0.65
CA VAL A 191 11.17 -12.38 -0.47
C VAL A 191 10.42 -12.66 -1.75
N GLY A 192 10.48 -11.75 -2.70
CA GLY A 192 9.70 -11.87 -3.92
C GLY A 192 10.35 -11.23 -5.14
N VAL A 193 9.83 -11.63 -6.28
CA VAL A 193 10.22 -11.13 -7.59
C VAL A 193 8.94 -10.65 -8.28
N PHE A 194 8.98 -9.44 -8.83
CA PHE A 194 7.83 -8.75 -9.39
C PHE A 194 8.18 -8.15 -10.75
N ASN A 195 7.17 -7.77 -11.52
CA ASN A 195 7.41 -7.13 -12.81
C ASN A 195 8.13 -5.77 -12.68
N GLY A 196 7.93 -5.05 -11.58
CA GLY A 196 8.48 -3.70 -11.40
C GLY A 196 7.76 -2.63 -12.23
N THR A 197 6.59 -2.94 -12.76
CA THR A 197 5.79 -2.04 -13.57
C THR A 197 4.82 -1.19 -12.74
N GLY A 198 4.65 -1.53 -11.47
CA GLY A 198 3.86 -0.77 -10.51
C GLY A 198 2.35 -1.00 -10.61
N ILE A 199 1.60 -0.12 -9.98
CA ILE A 199 0.17 -0.29 -9.69
C ILE A 199 -0.69 -0.32 -10.96
N GLY A 200 -0.37 0.51 -11.94
CA GLY A 200 -1.20 0.74 -13.12
C GLY A 200 -1.13 -0.33 -14.20
N VAL A 201 -0.40 -1.42 -13.98
CA VAL A 201 -0.11 -2.42 -15.01
C VAL A 201 -0.44 -3.83 -14.55
N ASN A 202 -1.03 -4.63 -15.43
CA ASN A 202 -1.37 -6.03 -15.18
C ASN A 202 -0.61 -7.03 -16.07
N THR A 203 0.35 -6.53 -16.83
CA THR A 203 1.13 -7.35 -17.77
C THR A 203 2.61 -7.02 -17.66
N ALA A 204 3.46 -7.95 -18.04
CA ALA A 204 4.88 -7.68 -18.18
C ALA A 204 5.08 -6.76 -19.40
N THR A 205 5.61 -5.56 -19.15
CA THR A 205 5.84 -4.56 -20.21
C THR A 205 7.31 -4.14 -20.32
N LYS A 206 8.16 -4.65 -19.45
CA LYS A 206 9.59 -4.35 -19.51
C LYS A 206 10.21 -4.98 -20.75
N GLY A 207 10.86 -4.15 -21.56
CA GLY A 207 11.70 -4.62 -22.64
C GLY A 207 12.89 -5.40 -22.13
N THR A 208 13.34 -6.37 -22.89
CA THR A 208 14.63 -7.02 -22.69
C THR A 208 15.70 -6.15 -23.35
N SER A 209 16.68 -5.70 -22.57
CA SER A 209 17.90 -5.09 -23.11
C SER A 209 18.99 -6.16 -23.16
N ASP A 210 19.63 -6.31 -24.31
CA ASP A 210 20.76 -7.23 -24.50
C ASP A 210 22.01 -6.85 -23.66
N ASP A 211 22.02 -5.65 -23.07
CA ASP A 211 23.15 -5.12 -22.30
C ASP A 211 23.20 -5.58 -20.85
N HIS A 212 22.17 -6.24 -20.34
CA HIS A 212 22.13 -6.71 -18.95
C HIS A 212 22.74 -8.12 -18.81
N LYS A 213 24.03 -8.15 -18.62
CA LYS A 213 24.76 -9.35 -18.15
C LYS A 213 24.47 -9.55 -16.67
N GLY A 214 23.38 -10.21 -16.31
CA GLY A 214 23.07 -10.43 -14.90
C GLY A 214 21.62 -10.81 -14.64
N LEU A 215 20.99 -10.06 -13.72
CA LEU A 215 19.61 -10.30 -13.30
C LEU A 215 18.61 -9.89 -14.41
N PRO A 216 17.53 -10.65 -14.61
CA PRO A 216 16.41 -10.22 -15.45
C PRO A 216 15.85 -8.85 -15.03
N SER A 217 15.26 -8.11 -16.00
CA SER A 217 14.65 -6.79 -15.78
C SER A 217 13.36 -6.90 -14.97
N LEU A 218 13.50 -7.10 -13.67
CA LEU A 218 12.43 -7.32 -12.70
C LEU A 218 12.70 -6.51 -11.42
N LEU A 219 11.68 -6.40 -10.58
CA LEU A 219 11.80 -5.87 -9.22
C LEU A 219 12.03 -7.03 -8.25
N TYR A 220 13.12 -6.97 -7.53
CA TYR A 220 13.47 -7.90 -6.45
C TYR A 220 13.23 -7.20 -5.13
N ALA A 221 12.39 -7.75 -4.27
CA ALA A 221 12.03 -7.12 -3.01
C ALA A 221 12.07 -8.12 -1.85
N GLY A 222 12.49 -7.65 -0.69
CA GLY A 222 12.53 -8.43 0.52
C GLY A 222 12.26 -7.62 1.78
N ARG A 223 11.72 -8.29 2.79
CA ARG A 223 11.44 -7.73 4.10
C ARG A 223 11.67 -8.77 5.19
N LEU A 224 12.33 -8.36 6.27
CA LEU A 224 12.55 -9.15 7.46
C LEU A 224 11.97 -8.41 8.66
N ALA A 225 11.09 -9.04 9.43
CA ALA A 225 10.40 -8.44 10.56
C ALA A 225 10.62 -9.26 11.83
N TYR A 226 11.13 -8.62 12.87
CA TYR A 226 11.24 -9.20 14.21
C TYR A 226 10.12 -8.71 15.11
N MET A 227 9.35 -9.66 15.65
CA MET A 227 8.12 -9.42 16.43
C MET A 227 8.21 -10.15 17.76
N PRO A 228 8.96 -9.64 18.75
CA PRO A 228 9.24 -10.34 20.01
C PRO A 228 7.99 -10.70 20.82
N LYS A 229 6.89 -9.96 20.64
CA LYS A 229 5.60 -10.15 21.31
C LYS A 229 4.54 -10.83 20.43
N GLY A 230 4.97 -11.58 19.42
CA GLY A 230 4.10 -12.24 18.44
C GLY A 230 3.72 -11.33 17.28
N VAL A 231 3.05 -11.90 16.28
CA VAL A 231 2.73 -11.22 15.01
C VAL A 231 2.01 -9.90 15.25
N MET A 232 2.51 -8.84 14.61
CA MET A 232 1.89 -7.51 14.58
C MET A 232 0.67 -7.54 13.67
N PRO A 233 -0.50 -7.07 14.13
CA PRO A 233 -1.67 -6.90 13.26
C PRO A 233 -1.41 -5.88 12.13
N THR A 234 -2.13 -6.03 11.03
CA THR A 234 -2.05 -5.10 9.88
C THR A 234 -2.96 -3.89 10.03
N HIS A 235 -3.17 -3.40 11.24
CA HIS A 235 -3.98 -2.22 11.55
C HIS A 235 -3.23 -1.27 12.49
N GLN A 236 -3.58 0.01 12.41
CA GLN A 236 -2.95 1.09 13.20
C GLN A 236 -3.84 1.48 14.38
N GLY A 237 -3.89 0.63 15.36
CA GLY A 237 -4.75 0.72 16.53
C GLY A 237 -5.88 -0.32 16.49
N ASP A 238 -6.40 -0.69 17.64
CA ASP A 238 -7.40 -1.74 17.78
C ASP A 238 -8.54 -1.30 18.71
N PRO A 239 -9.65 -0.81 18.13
CA PRO A 239 -10.80 -0.38 18.93
C PRO A 239 -11.54 -1.56 19.58
N ASP A 240 -11.30 -2.79 19.14
CA ASP A 240 -11.95 -3.98 19.64
C ASP A 240 -11.21 -4.61 20.82
N ASP A 241 -9.87 -4.55 20.81
CA ASP A 241 -9.04 -5.07 21.91
C ASP A 241 -7.94 -4.10 22.31
N LEU A 242 -8.26 -3.17 23.19
CA LEU A 242 -7.32 -2.18 23.74
C LEU A 242 -6.26 -2.77 24.69
N ARG A 243 -6.15 -4.10 24.79
CA ARG A 243 -5.18 -4.79 25.68
C ARG A 243 -4.03 -5.42 24.91
N ASN A 244 -4.02 -5.33 23.58
CA ASN A 244 -2.92 -5.82 22.77
C ASN A 244 -1.59 -5.21 23.21
N ASP A 245 -0.55 -6.04 23.25
CA ASP A 245 0.84 -5.64 23.45
C ASP A 245 1.68 -6.30 22.35
N LYS A 246 2.03 -5.53 21.32
CA LYS A 246 2.76 -5.97 20.15
C LYS A 246 3.90 -5.03 19.85
N LEU A 247 4.98 -5.58 19.33
CA LEU A 247 6.18 -4.83 18.97
C LEU A 247 6.78 -5.40 17.69
N LEU A 248 7.16 -4.52 16.77
CA LEU A 248 7.74 -4.87 15.49
C LEU A 248 8.95 -3.98 15.20
N PHE A 249 10.02 -4.61 14.76
CA PHE A 249 11.15 -4.00 14.06
C PHE A 249 11.28 -4.69 12.71
N ALA A 250 11.44 -3.94 11.63
CA ALA A 250 11.63 -4.55 10.34
C ALA A 250 12.65 -3.79 9.47
N LEU A 251 13.22 -4.53 8.54
CA LEU A 251 14.06 -4.08 7.46
C LEU A 251 13.40 -4.46 6.16
N SER A 252 13.34 -3.53 5.22
CA SER A 252 12.86 -3.80 3.87
C SER A 252 13.83 -3.26 2.83
N GLY A 253 13.85 -3.87 1.67
CA GLY A 253 14.68 -3.44 0.56
C GLY A 253 14.14 -3.92 -0.76
N SER A 254 14.45 -3.18 -1.82
CA SER A 254 14.14 -3.60 -3.18
C SER A 254 15.18 -3.08 -4.18
N VAL A 255 15.35 -3.84 -5.25
CA VAL A 255 16.15 -3.47 -6.41
C VAL A 255 15.29 -3.62 -7.64
N ASN A 256 15.08 -2.54 -8.37
CA ASN A 256 14.37 -2.55 -9.63
C ASN A 256 15.40 -2.50 -10.77
N VAL A 257 15.43 -3.55 -11.59
CA VAL A 257 16.33 -3.66 -12.74
C VAL A 257 15.55 -3.30 -13.99
N GLU A 258 15.97 -2.26 -14.70
CA GLU A 258 15.34 -1.83 -15.94
C GLU A 258 16.10 -2.37 -17.16
N GLY A 259 15.33 -2.97 -18.09
CA GLY A 259 15.87 -3.42 -19.37
C GLY A 259 15.89 -2.33 -20.43
N ASN A 260 15.23 -1.20 -20.20
CA ASN A 260 15.17 -0.10 -21.14
C ASN A 260 16.29 0.91 -20.87
N SER A 261 16.97 1.35 -21.92
CA SER A 261 18.03 2.35 -21.85
C SER A 261 17.56 3.76 -21.48
N GLU A 262 16.25 3.98 -21.43
CA GLU A 262 15.63 5.28 -21.07
C GLU A 262 15.08 5.32 -19.65
N SER A 263 15.31 4.28 -18.88
CA SER A 263 14.85 4.14 -17.51
C SER A 263 15.98 4.24 -16.49
N SER A 264 15.65 4.13 -15.22
CA SER A 264 16.63 4.08 -14.12
C SER A 264 16.57 2.73 -13.41
N ASN A 265 17.74 2.24 -13.00
CA ASN A 265 17.82 1.20 -11.99
C ASN A 265 17.71 1.86 -10.63
N ASP A 266 16.77 1.42 -9.83
CA ASP A 266 16.56 2.00 -8.51
C ASP A 266 16.73 0.98 -7.39
N PHE A 267 17.29 1.47 -6.30
CA PHE A 267 17.46 0.73 -5.05
C PHE A 267 16.69 1.43 -3.94
N ARG A 268 15.93 0.67 -3.17
CA ARG A 268 15.23 1.17 -1.98
C ARG A 268 15.64 0.40 -0.74
N ALA A 269 15.73 1.11 0.37
CA ALA A 269 15.93 0.52 1.68
C ALA A 269 15.00 1.19 2.69
N GLY A 270 14.53 0.44 3.67
CA GLY A 270 13.64 0.92 4.73
C GLY A 270 13.94 0.30 6.08
N LEU A 271 13.81 1.12 7.11
CA LEU A 271 13.79 0.73 8.53
C LEU A 271 12.39 0.98 9.06
N GLU A 272 11.84 0.04 9.81
CA GLU A 272 10.45 0.08 10.23
C GLU A 272 10.34 -0.27 11.72
N PHE A 273 9.51 0.48 12.40
CA PHE A 273 9.15 0.27 13.80
C PHE A 273 7.65 0.40 13.98
N ALA A 274 7.03 -0.49 14.75
CA ALA A 274 5.67 -0.34 15.20
C ALA A 274 5.48 -0.91 16.62
N TRP A 275 4.69 -0.24 17.43
CA TRP A 275 4.35 -0.63 18.78
C TRP A 275 2.86 -0.39 19.03
N LEU A 276 2.18 -1.43 19.45
CA LEU A 276 0.78 -1.40 19.84
C LEU A 276 0.70 -1.89 21.30
N LYS A 277 0.30 -1.02 22.19
CA LYS A 277 0.12 -1.40 23.59
C LYS A 277 -1.07 -0.71 24.21
N ASN A 278 -2.04 -1.50 24.63
CA ASN A 278 -3.28 -0.99 25.22
C ASN A 278 -3.94 0.02 24.26
N ARG A 279 -4.04 1.28 24.69
CA ARG A 279 -4.67 2.38 23.96
C ARG A 279 -3.73 3.10 22.98
N TRP A 280 -2.44 2.72 22.95
CA TRP A 280 -1.41 3.41 22.18
C TRP A 280 -1.03 2.62 20.94
N TYR A 281 -0.88 3.32 19.87
CA TYR A 281 -0.20 2.84 18.67
C TYR A 281 0.88 3.85 18.25
N VAL A 282 2.08 3.38 18.06
CA VAL A 282 3.21 4.18 17.58
C VAL A 282 3.81 3.47 16.39
N SER A 283 4.12 4.19 15.32
CA SER A 283 4.97 3.67 14.26
C SER A 283 5.91 4.75 13.75
N ALA A 284 7.08 4.33 13.31
CA ALA A 284 8.06 5.17 12.66
C ALA A 284 8.74 4.38 11.54
N GLU A 285 8.95 5.02 10.42
CA GLU A 285 9.68 4.43 9.29
C GLU A 285 10.64 5.46 8.70
N GLY A 286 11.83 4.99 8.33
CA GLY A 286 12.79 5.76 7.58
C GLY A 286 13.17 4.99 6.33
N TYR A 287 13.34 5.67 5.22
CA TYR A 287 13.60 5.05 3.93
C TYR A 287 14.41 5.93 3.00
N LEU A 288 15.09 5.26 2.10
CA LEU A 288 15.83 5.91 1.03
C LEU A 288 15.51 5.26 -0.31
N LEU A 289 15.60 6.05 -1.36
CA LEU A 289 15.58 5.64 -2.75
C LEU A 289 16.83 6.19 -3.44
N ARG A 290 17.63 5.31 -4.02
CA ARG A 290 18.74 5.68 -4.90
C ARG A 290 18.35 5.34 -6.33
N MET A 291 18.27 6.35 -7.18
CA MET A 291 18.07 6.20 -8.62
C MET A 291 19.40 6.29 -9.35
N ASN A 292 19.64 5.35 -10.27
CA ASN A 292 20.81 5.35 -11.14
C ASN A 292 20.31 5.32 -12.59
N TRP A 293 20.62 6.38 -13.33
CA TRP A 293 20.21 6.50 -14.71
C TRP A 293 20.92 5.47 -15.59
N THR A 294 20.22 4.93 -16.56
CA THR A 294 20.80 4.11 -17.60
C THR A 294 21.47 5.00 -18.68
N LYS A 295 22.37 4.46 -19.47
CA LYS A 295 23.35 5.16 -20.31
C LYS A 295 22.84 6.23 -21.29
N ARG A 296 21.53 6.32 -21.56
CA ARG A 296 20.99 7.27 -22.54
C ARG A 296 20.41 8.54 -21.94
N MET A 297 20.14 8.57 -20.67
CA MET A 297 19.74 9.80 -20.02
C MET A 297 20.95 10.75 -19.98
N MET A 298 20.75 11.96 -20.42
CA MET A 298 21.82 12.94 -20.69
C MET A 298 22.64 13.39 -19.48
N ARG A 299 22.50 12.74 -18.33
CA ARG A 299 23.23 13.07 -17.11
C ARG A 299 23.87 11.85 -16.53
N GLU A 300 25.17 11.95 -16.34
CA GLU A 300 25.92 10.99 -15.54
C GLU A 300 25.50 11.08 -14.08
N GLY A 301 25.37 9.93 -13.45
CA GLY A 301 25.03 9.81 -12.05
C GLY A 301 23.54 9.60 -11.80
N GLY A 302 23.19 9.38 -10.60
CA GLY A 302 21.85 9.29 -10.09
C GLY A 302 21.69 10.25 -8.93
N PHE A 303 20.53 10.24 -8.30
CA PHE A 303 20.29 11.00 -7.09
C PHE A 303 19.76 10.09 -5.98
N THR A 304 19.82 10.58 -4.76
CA THR A 304 19.24 9.91 -3.60
C THR A 304 18.12 10.76 -3.05
N SER A 305 16.99 10.14 -2.83
CA SER A 305 15.85 10.69 -2.12
C SER A 305 15.67 9.93 -0.81
N TRP A 306 15.27 10.60 0.25
CA TRP A 306 15.05 9.94 1.54
C TRP A 306 13.94 10.61 2.32
N GLY A 307 13.29 9.85 3.16
CA GLY A 307 12.22 10.33 3.99
C GLY A 307 12.06 9.53 5.25
N ALA A 308 11.32 10.09 6.17
CA ALA A 308 10.96 9.42 7.40
C ALA A 308 9.64 9.97 7.93
N TYR A 309 8.89 9.14 8.61
CA TYR A 309 7.76 9.59 9.38
C TYR A 309 7.71 8.92 10.75
N GLY A 310 7.10 9.63 11.69
CA GLY A 310 6.68 9.08 12.96
C GLY A 310 5.22 9.41 13.20
N GLN A 311 4.44 8.47 13.69
CA GLN A 311 3.04 8.70 14.02
C GLN A 311 2.63 8.04 15.33
N LEU A 312 1.68 8.68 16.00
CA LEU A 312 1.17 8.31 17.31
C LEU A 312 -0.35 8.32 17.29
N GLY A 313 -0.98 7.27 17.81
CA GLY A 313 -2.41 7.18 18.04
C GLY A 313 -2.73 6.84 19.48
N TYR A 314 -3.73 7.48 20.04
CA TYR A 314 -4.22 7.23 21.39
C TYR A 314 -5.74 7.13 21.44
N PHE A 315 -6.24 6.01 21.92
CA PHE A 315 -7.68 5.83 22.17
C PHE A 315 -8.11 6.55 23.44
N ALA A 316 -8.60 7.77 23.32
CA ALA A 316 -9.19 8.49 24.45
C ALA A 316 -10.42 7.76 25.00
N THR A 317 -11.21 7.17 24.13
CA THR A 317 -12.31 6.27 24.45
C THR A 317 -12.26 5.03 23.54
N LYS A 318 -13.15 4.05 23.72
CA LYS A 318 -13.28 2.90 22.78
C LYS A 318 -13.70 3.32 21.37
N LYS A 319 -14.22 4.54 21.20
CA LYS A 319 -14.73 5.04 19.94
C LYS A 319 -13.93 6.20 19.37
N LEU A 320 -13.09 6.86 20.15
CA LEU A 320 -12.34 8.03 19.75
C LEU A 320 -10.84 7.75 19.85
N GLN A 321 -10.15 7.78 18.73
CA GLN A 321 -8.69 7.75 18.62
C GLN A 321 -8.21 9.13 18.16
N LEU A 322 -7.31 9.73 18.94
CA LEU A 322 -6.56 10.92 18.57
C LEU A 322 -5.28 10.49 17.85
N ALA A 323 -4.84 11.26 16.89
CA ALA A 323 -3.68 10.92 16.06
C ALA A 323 -2.81 12.15 15.78
N ALA A 324 -1.49 11.93 15.79
CA ALA A 324 -0.50 12.90 15.35
C ALA A 324 0.54 12.20 14.47
N ARG A 325 1.04 12.91 13.45
CA ARG A 325 2.10 12.44 12.56
C ARG A 325 3.05 13.59 12.26
N TYR A 326 4.32 13.32 12.23
CA TYR A 326 5.32 14.16 11.61
C TYR A 326 5.95 13.38 10.47
N ASP A 327 5.98 13.99 9.29
CA ASP A 327 6.44 13.39 8.06
C ASP A 327 7.47 14.33 7.42
N PHE A 328 8.57 13.77 6.97
CA PHE A 328 9.72 14.49 6.44
C PHE A 328 10.16 13.85 5.13
N PHE A 329 10.45 14.66 4.12
CA PHE A 329 10.84 14.14 2.82
C PHE A 329 11.81 15.06 2.08
N ASP A 330 12.98 14.53 1.74
CA ASP A 330 13.90 15.07 0.78
C ASP A 330 13.66 14.38 -0.58
N ARG A 331 13.06 15.10 -1.50
CA ARG A 331 12.69 14.55 -2.80
C ARG A 331 13.89 14.32 -3.71
N ASN A 332 14.97 15.08 -3.52
CA ASN A 332 16.21 14.94 -4.29
C ASN A 332 17.40 15.56 -3.52
N GLY A 333 18.14 14.73 -2.81
CA GLY A 333 19.29 15.15 -1.99
C GLY A 333 20.47 15.73 -2.77
N THR A 334 20.44 15.76 -4.10
CA THR A 334 21.47 16.41 -4.92
C THR A 334 21.12 17.82 -5.34
N GLU A 335 19.89 18.24 -5.09
CA GLU A 335 19.38 19.56 -5.44
C GLU A 335 19.09 20.40 -4.21
N LEU A 336 19.13 21.69 -4.41
CA LEU A 336 18.75 22.67 -3.39
C LEU A 336 17.22 22.76 -3.20
N ALA A 337 16.47 21.73 -3.60
CA ALA A 337 15.01 21.72 -3.66
C ALA A 337 14.29 21.73 -2.30
N GLY A 338 15.03 21.79 -1.20
CA GLY A 338 14.45 21.87 0.14
C GLY A 338 13.73 20.62 0.64
N PHE A 339 13.68 20.52 1.94
CA PHE A 339 12.99 19.44 2.63
C PHE A 339 11.50 19.75 2.78
N LEU A 340 10.65 18.78 2.51
CA LEU A 340 9.24 18.85 2.88
C LEU A 340 9.06 18.46 4.34
N ASN A 341 8.42 19.33 5.11
CA ASN A 341 8.03 19.11 6.49
C ASN A 341 6.52 19.09 6.57
N MET A 342 5.95 18.00 7.08
CA MET A 342 4.53 17.73 6.93
C MET A 342 3.93 17.23 8.26
N PRO A 343 3.85 18.11 9.29
CA PRO A 343 3.13 17.78 10.51
C PRO A 343 1.64 17.61 10.23
N ALA A 344 1.04 16.60 10.85
CA ALA A 344 -0.38 16.34 10.76
C ALA A 344 -0.97 15.95 12.12
N VAL A 345 -2.21 16.36 12.34
CA VAL A 345 -3.01 15.94 13.48
C VAL A 345 -4.39 15.49 12.99
N GLY A 346 -5.04 14.64 13.76
CA GLY A 346 -6.34 14.15 13.36
C GLY A 346 -7.02 13.31 14.43
N PHE A 347 -8.18 12.81 14.06
CA PHE A 347 -8.89 11.86 14.90
C PHE A 347 -9.68 10.85 14.07
N ASN A 348 -9.97 9.71 14.69
CA ASN A 348 -10.90 8.71 14.18
C ASN A 348 -12.05 8.53 15.16
N TYR A 349 -13.27 8.53 14.65
CA TYR A 349 -14.44 8.17 15.44
C TYR A 349 -15.09 6.91 14.88
N PHE A 350 -15.15 5.87 15.69
CA PHE A 350 -15.65 4.54 15.34
C PHE A 350 -17.12 4.41 15.76
N PHE A 351 -18.04 4.57 14.80
CA PHE A 351 -19.49 4.41 15.05
C PHE A 351 -19.84 2.94 15.29
N ALA A 352 -19.32 2.05 14.45
CA ALA A 352 -19.54 0.63 14.49
C ALA A 352 -18.21 -0.12 14.34
N ARG A 353 -17.33 -0.01 15.35
CA ARG A 353 -15.98 -0.56 15.33
C ARG A 353 -15.22 -0.10 14.08
N THR A 354 -14.57 -1.02 13.37
CA THR A 354 -13.88 -0.73 12.10
C THR A 354 -14.81 -0.68 10.89
N ASN A 355 -16.09 -1.10 11.05
CA ASN A 355 -17.02 -1.17 9.94
C ASN A 355 -17.53 0.21 9.48
N LEU A 356 -17.75 1.13 10.40
CA LEU A 356 -18.15 2.50 10.08
C LEU A 356 -17.30 3.48 10.90
N LYS A 357 -16.48 4.25 10.20
CA LYS A 357 -15.50 5.15 10.80
C LYS A 357 -15.50 6.51 10.11
N LEU A 358 -15.47 7.57 10.91
CA LEU A 358 -15.16 8.93 10.46
C LEU A 358 -13.71 9.22 10.80
N GLN A 359 -12.95 9.73 9.84
CA GLN A 359 -11.59 10.20 10.03
C GLN A 359 -11.51 11.68 9.66
N ALA A 360 -10.78 12.44 10.43
CA ALA A 360 -10.42 13.81 10.10
C ALA A 360 -8.91 13.99 10.27
N MET A 361 -8.32 14.75 9.36
CA MET A 361 -6.89 15.07 9.35
C MET A 361 -6.72 16.52 8.94
N TYR A 362 -5.85 17.21 9.63
CA TYR A 362 -5.26 18.47 9.20
C TYR A 362 -3.77 18.26 9.04
N GLN A 363 -3.20 18.68 7.93
CA GLN A 363 -1.78 18.59 7.62
C GLN A 363 -1.29 19.94 7.08
N TYR A 364 -0.16 20.39 7.58
CA TYR A 364 0.64 21.44 6.97
C TYR A 364 1.73 20.82 6.11
N ILE A 365 1.95 21.36 4.93
CA ILE A 365 3.03 20.96 4.04
C ILE A 365 3.86 22.19 3.77
N GLY A 366 5.08 22.22 4.28
CA GLY A 366 5.98 23.34 4.17
C GLY A 366 7.38 22.92 3.76
N LYS A 367 8.12 23.84 3.17
CA LYS A 367 9.54 23.68 2.86
C LYS A 367 10.38 24.38 3.92
N TRP A 368 11.47 23.76 4.34
CA TRP A 368 12.45 24.36 5.23
C TRP A 368 13.84 24.28 4.61
N GLY A 369 14.60 25.39 4.73
CA GLY A 369 16.06 25.35 4.66
C GLY A 369 16.69 25.77 3.35
N HIS A 370 15.96 26.34 2.37
CA HIS A 370 16.57 26.76 1.12
C HIS A 370 16.15 28.15 0.65
N ASP A 371 17.01 28.77 -0.17
CA ASP A 371 16.85 30.08 -0.70
C ASP A 371 15.62 30.15 -1.61
N THR A 372 14.59 30.82 -1.12
CA THR A 372 13.30 31.00 -1.79
C THR A 372 13.41 31.70 -3.15
N GLN A 373 14.56 32.29 -3.48
CA GLN A 373 14.77 33.01 -4.72
C GLN A 373 15.12 32.10 -5.90
N LEU A 374 15.98 31.11 -5.68
CA LEU A 374 16.28 30.06 -6.67
C LEU A 374 15.09 29.17 -6.97
N GLU A 375 14.22 28.97 -5.99
CA GLU A 375 12.99 28.20 -6.17
C GLU A 375 11.92 28.95 -6.98
N ARG A 376 11.89 30.28 -6.91
CA ARG A 376 11.01 31.13 -7.69
C ARG A 376 11.39 31.19 -9.18
N ASP A 377 12.68 31.18 -9.47
CA ASP A 377 13.19 31.29 -10.84
C ASP A 377 13.05 29.97 -11.64
N ASN A 378 12.79 28.86 -10.98
CA ASN A 378 12.71 27.52 -11.60
C ASN A 378 11.28 26.97 -11.71
N ASP A 379 10.26 27.80 -11.61
CA ASP A 379 8.83 27.39 -11.75
C ASP A 379 8.42 26.28 -10.77
N ASP A 380 9.18 26.13 -9.69
CA ASP A 380 8.94 25.08 -8.73
C ASP A 380 7.94 25.55 -7.68
N MET A 381 6.71 25.19 -7.89
CA MET A 381 5.59 25.45 -6.99
C MET A 381 5.72 24.69 -5.68
N GLY A 382 6.76 25.01 -4.94
CA GLY A 382 6.94 24.58 -3.57
C GLY A 382 6.20 25.44 -2.60
N MET A 383 4.96 25.76 -2.87
CA MET A 383 4.15 26.56 -1.98
C MET A 383 3.81 25.79 -0.72
N ALA A 384 3.98 26.43 0.42
CA ALA A 384 3.42 25.93 1.66
C ALA A 384 1.89 25.91 1.56
N TYR A 385 1.28 24.84 1.98
CA TYR A 385 -0.17 24.74 1.98
C TYR A 385 -0.70 23.96 3.18
N HIS A 386 -1.92 24.28 3.53
CA HIS A 386 -2.70 23.62 4.57
C HIS A 386 -3.70 22.69 3.91
N SER A 387 -3.78 21.46 4.37
CA SER A 387 -4.74 20.48 3.86
C SER A 387 -5.58 19.94 5.00
N ALA A 388 -6.89 20.01 4.86
CA ALA A 388 -7.83 19.36 5.76
C ALA A 388 -8.60 18.28 4.98
N THR A 389 -8.63 17.08 5.51
CA THR A 389 -9.37 15.95 4.93
C THR A 389 -10.34 15.39 5.95
N VAL A 390 -11.59 15.23 5.55
CA VAL A 390 -12.60 14.49 6.31
C VAL A 390 -13.05 13.31 5.47
N MET A 391 -13.03 12.11 6.04
CA MET A 391 -13.36 10.87 5.31
C MET A 391 -14.33 10.01 6.12
N LEU A 392 -15.44 9.65 5.50
CA LEU A 392 -16.33 8.61 6.01
C LEU A 392 -15.99 7.28 5.31
N GLN A 393 -15.79 6.26 6.10
CA GLN A 393 -15.45 4.93 5.63
C GLN A 393 -16.47 3.92 6.10
N TYR A 394 -16.91 3.07 5.17
CA TYR A 394 -17.72 1.89 5.44
C TYR A 394 -17.02 0.63 4.93
N THR A 395 -17.02 -0.44 5.72
CA THR A 395 -16.49 -1.76 5.33
C THR A 395 -17.31 -2.88 5.97
N PHE A 396 -17.42 -3.97 5.28
CA PHE A 396 -18.03 -5.20 5.79
C PHE A 396 -17.26 -6.44 5.36
#